data_5f9bfdfbb1e6b3ab484f8c1b4e988dbf
#
_entry.id   5f9bfdfbb1e6b3ab484f8c1b4e988dbf
#
_cell.length_a   1.000
_cell.length_b   1.000
_cell.length_c   1.000
_cell.angle_alpha   90.00
_cell.angle_beta   90.00
_cell.angle_gamma   90.00
#
_symmetry.space_group_name_H-M   'P 1'
#
loop_
_entity.id
_entity.type
_entity.pdbx_description
1 polymer ?
#
loop_
_entity_poly.entity_id
_entity_poly.type
_entity_poly.pdbx_seq_one_letter_code
_entity_poly.pdbx_strand_id
1 'polypeptide(L)'
;VSLWVVDNQPAKRLALHGEAIVEVIRDLGHEVVETIYDPENDRFPRDLDPVFAASRPVILRGSVGFATWTHAHWPISPGAFRSELLRPSSYLPAYGDLALNSNAIITSYAEFQTRRAEFEDRLSGTLFVKPADGGKLLSGTILESGRSLFDAHYSSHRRWFDPPEDFRLLLARSCTIFAEWRFVIAGDKAIANSQYKRGSVLESRRGAPEGAEVLADTLAKYTWRPADVFIADIAETESGFRLLELNTFGTAGLYDCDLKAIVQAVSVYAL
;
A
#
# COMPACT_ATOMS: atom_id res chain seq x y z
N VAL A 1 -20.28 15.63 10.47
CA VAL A 1 -18.93 15.96 10.97
C VAL A 1 -18.27 14.66 11.38
N SER A 2 -17.15 14.31 10.76
CA SER A 2 -16.37 13.11 11.11
C SER A 2 -15.20 13.49 12.01
N LEU A 3 -14.73 12.54 12.82
CA LEU A 3 -13.52 12.68 13.61
C LEU A 3 -12.34 12.03 12.87
N TRP A 4 -11.26 12.75 12.72
CA TRP A 4 -10.00 12.24 12.22
C TRP A 4 -9.00 12.08 13.36
N VAL A 5 -8.36 10.93 13.43
CA VAL A 5 -7.24 10.69 14.34
C VAL A 5 -5.98 10.52 13.49
N VAL A 6 -5.02 11.40 13.70
CA VAL A 6 -3.80 11.48 12.89
C VAL A 6 -2.57 11.27 13.79
N ASP A 7 -1.82 10.19 13.49
CA ASP A 7 -0.50 9.97 14.11
C ASP A 7 0.53 10.89 13.44
N ASN A 8 0.90 11.92 14.18
CA ASN A 8 1.74 13.01 13.72
C ASN A 8 3.21 12.83 14.12
N GLN A 9 3.73 11.59 14.03
CA GLN A 9 5.12 11.30 14.35
C GLN A 9 6.07 12.10 13.44
N PRO A 10 6.99 12.94 13.99
CA PRO A 10 7.82 13.87 13.21
C PRO A 10 8.61 13.21 12.09
N ALA A 11 9.17 12.02 12.32
CA ALA A 11 9.95 11.28 11.32
C ALA A 11 9.11 10.79 10.11
N LYS A 12 7.79 10.80 10.20
CA LYS A 12 6.88 10.28 9.18
C LYS A 12 5.94 11.36 8.60
N ARG A 13 5.96 12.56 9.12
CA ARG A 13 5.09 13.68 8.69
C ARG A 13 5.16 13.92 7.18
N LEU A 14 6.37 14.06 6.64
CA LEU A 14 6.58 14.32 5.20
C LEU A 14 6.07 13.18 4.32
N ALA A 15 6.34 11.94 4.71
CA ALA A 15 5.92 10.77 3.93
C ALA A 15 4.41 10.55 3.89
N LEU A 16 3.69 11.00 4.95
CA LEU A 16 2.25 10.78 5.10
C LEU A 16 1.42 12.04 4.86
N HIS A 17 2.06 13.19 4.56
CA HIS A 17 1.42 14.52 4.46
C HIS A 17 0.61 14.89 5.72
N GLY A 18 1.10 14.50 6.91
CA GLY A 18 0.37 14.62 8.16
C GLY A 18 -0.07 16.06 8.49
N GLU A 19 0.84 17.04 8.38
CA GLU A 19 0.51 18.43 8.67
C GLU A 19 -0.47 19.03 7.66
N ALA A 20 -0.22 18.82 6.36
CA ALA A 20 -1.07 19.38 5.32
C ALA A 20 -2.50 18.82 5.37
N ILE A 21 -2.68 17.53 5.67
CA ILE A 21 -4.02 16.95 5.75
C ILE A 21 -4.78 17.44 7.00
N VAL A 22 -4.10 17.68 8.11
CA VAL A 22 -4.72 18.21 9.35
C VAL A 22 -5.32 19.60 9.11
N GLU A 23 -4.62 20.47 8.41
CA GLU A 23 -5.14 21.79 8.04
C GLU A 23 -6.40 21.66 7.16
N VAL A 24 -6.35 20.82 6.13
CA VAL A 24 -7.51 20.58 5.24
C VAL A 24 -8.71 20.00 5.99
N ILE A 25 -8.49 19.10 6.94
CA ILE A 25 -9.56 18.54 7.78
C ILE A 25 -10.27 19.64 8.57
N ARG A 26 -9.49 20.54 9.20
CA ARG A 26 -10.02 21.68 9.97
C ARG A 26 -10.77 22.67 9.08
N ASP A 27 -10.21 23.02 7.93
CA ASP A 27 -10.80 23.94 6.97
C ASP A 27 -12.14 23.45 6.43
N LEU A 28 -12.33 22.14 6.34
CA LEU A 28 -13.59 21.50 5.94
C LEU A 28 -14.59 21.31 7.09
N GLY A 29 -14.25 21.78 8.29
CA GLY A 29 -15.13 21.74 9.46
C GLY A 29 -15.24 20.37 10.12
N HIS A 30 -14.29 19.47 9.87
CA HIS A 30 -14.19 18.22 10.59
C HIS A 30 -13.35 18.35 11.86
N GLU A 31 -13.57 17.45 12.82
CA GLU A 31 -12.75 17.37 14.02
C GLU A 31 -11.46 16.59 13.73
N VAL A 32 -10.33 17.02 14.34
CA VAL A 32 -9.07 16.28 14.26
C VAL A 32 -8.42 16.18 15.63
N VAL A 33 -8.03 14.97 15.99
CA VAL A 33 -7.17 14.66 17.12
C VAL A 33 -5.80 14.24 16.59
N GLU A 34 -4.78 14.98 16.95
CA GLU A 34 -3.40 14.65 16.65
C GLU A 34 -2.80 13.85 17.81
N THR A 35 -2.11 12.77 17.49
CA THR A 35 -1.45 11.90 18.45
C THR A 35 -0.05 11.53 17.98
N ILE A 36 0.73 10.88 18.84
CA ILE A 36 2.04 10.32 18.50
C ILE A 36 2.07 8.87 18.98
N TYR A 37 2.26 7.96 18.02
CA TYR A 37 2.54 6.56 18.30
C TYR A 37 4.04 6.29 18.17
N ASP A 38 4.69 6.05 19.30
CA ASP A 38 6.13 5.79 19.39
C ASP A 38 6.38 4.67 20.42
N PRO A 39 6.24 3.40 19.99
CA PRO A 39 6.41 2.25 20.89
C PRO A 39 7.84 2.10 21.41
N GLU A 40 8.85 2.62 20.72
CA GLU A 40 10.25 2.58 21.17
C GLU A 40 10.47 3.45 22.40
N ASN A 41 9.66 4.49 22.59
CA ASN A 41 9.67 5.39 23.75
C ASN A 41 8.42 5.23 24.63
N ASP A 42 7.76 4.08 24.59
CA ASP A 42 6.53 3.76 25.36
C ASP A 42 5.39 4.79 25.19
N ARG A 43 5.30 5.39 24.00
CA ARG A 43 4.25 6.37 23.70
C ARG A 43 3.10 5.68 22.96
N PHE A 44 2.12 5.25 23.72
CA PHE A 44 0.87 4.70 23.20
C PHE A 44 -0.25 5.73 23.42
N PRO A 45 -1.11 5.98 22.45
CA PRO A 45 -2.20 6.94 22.56
C PRO A 45 -3.37 6.39 23.40
N ARG A 46 -3.11 6.03 24.66
CA ARG A 46 -4.11 5.49 25.59
C ARG A 46 -5.18 6.51 26.00
N ASP A 47 -4.88 7.77 25.84
CA ASP A 47 -5.80 8.91 25.97
C ASP A 47 -6.88 8.93 24.87
N LEU A 48 -6.70 8.14 23.81
CA LEU A 48 -7.70 7.97 22.75
C LEU A 48 -8.76 6.91 23.05
N ASP A 49 -8.61 6.11 24.10
CA ASP A 49 -9.61 5.10 24.47
C ASP A 49 -11.03 5.67 24.57
N PRO A 50 -11.29 6.83 25.20
CA PRO A 50 -12.61 7.45 25.21
C PRO A 50 -13.06 7.93 23.82
N VAL A 51 -12.12 8.32 22.98
CA VAL A 51 -12.39 8.79 21.61
C VAL A 51 -12.87 7.63 20.74
N PHE A 52 -12.21 6.47 20.83
CA PHE A 52 -12.56 5.27 20.08
C PHE A 52 -13.77 4.54 20.65
N ALA A 53 -13.98 4.59 21.95
CA ALA A 53 -15.15 4.03 22.61
C ALA A 53 -16.45 4.84 22.34
N ALA A 54 -16.33 6.10 21.93
CA ALA A 54 -17.47 6.89 21.52
C ALA A 54 -18.07 6.33 20.24
N SER A 55 -19.37 6.07 20.21
CA SER A 55 -20.10 5.59 19.03
C SER A 55 -20.23 6.71 17.98
N ARG A 56 -19.10 7.13 17.41
CA ARG A 56 -19.08 8.14 16.36
C ARG A 56 -18.12 7.73 15.24
N PRO A 57 -18.37 8.19 14.02
CA PRO A 57 -17.52 7.92 12.88
C PRO A 57 -16.09 8.43 13.08
N VAL A 58 -15.09 7.54 13.01
CA VAL A 58 -13.67 7.87 13.17
C VAL A 58 -12.90 7.43 11.93
N ILE A 59 -12.00 8.28 11.46
CA ILE A 59 -11.07 8.01 10.35
C ILE A 59 -9.65 8.06 10.90
N LEU A 60 -8.86 7.05 10.55
CA LEU A 60 -7.48 6.94 11.04
C LEU A 60 -6.46 7.19 9.93
N ARG A 61 -5.45 8.01 10.25
CA ARG A 61 -4.25 8.11 9.42
C ARG A 61 -3.00 8.11 10.29
N GLY A 62 -1.96 7.37 9.84
CA GLY A 62 -0.72 7.34 10.59
C GLY A 62 0.27 6.30 10.10
N SER A 63 1.17 5.90 10.99
CA SER A 63 2.15 4.87 10.73
C SER A 63 1.51 3.47 10.65
N VAL A 64 2.20 2.53 9.99
CA VAL A 64 1.77 1.12 9.96
C VAL A 64 1.64 0.58 11.39
N GLY A 65 2.59 0.90 12.28
CA GLY A 65 2.52 0.48 13.67
C GLY A 65 1.27 1.01 14.38
N PHE A 66 0.94 2.29 14.19
CA PHE A 66 -0.25 2.90 14.76
C PHE A 66 -1.53 2.24 14.24
N ALA A 67 -1.65 2.06 12.92
CA ALA A 67 -2.82 1.43 12.32
C ALA A 67 -2.99 -0.03 12.78
N THR A 68 -1.89 -0.78 12.91
CA THR A 68 -1.90 -2.16 13.40
C THR A 68 -2.29 -2.21 14.90
N TRP A 69 -1.72 -1.35 15.71
CA TRP A 69 -2.05 -1.25 17.13
C TRP A 69 -3.52 -0.87 17.30
N THR A 70 -4.00 0.12 16.56
CA THR A 70 -5.41 0.53 16.62
C THR A 70 -6.33 -0.59 16.18
N HIS A 71 -6.03 -1.29 15.10
CA HIS A 71 -6.87 -2.39 14.61
C HIS A 71 -6.99 -3.55 15.63
N ALA A 72 -5.93 -3.80 16.40
CA ALA A 72 -5.96 -4.83 17.45
C ALA A 72 -6.89 -4.48 18.64
N HIS A 73 -7.18 -3.19 18.83
CA HIS A 73 -7.98 -2.69 19.95
C HIS A 73 -9.37 -2.18 19.50
N TRP A 74 -9.44 -1.53 18.34
CA TRP A 74 -10.65 -0.95 17.76
C TRP A 74 -10.65 -1.12 16.23
N PRO A 75 -11.64 -1.79 15.66
CA PRO A 75 -11.75 -2.01 14.21
C PRO A 75 -12.26 -0.76 13.48
N ILE A 76 -11.49 0.31 13.51
CA ILE A 76 -11.84 1.60 12.90
C ILE A 76 -11.67 1.54 11.38
N SER A 77 -12.65 1.99 10.65
CA SER A 77 -12.62 2.15 9.19
C SER A 77 -13.23 3.49 8.77
N PRO A 78 -12.62 4.23 7.83
CA PRO A 78 -11.35 3.95 7.13
C PRO A 78 -10.11 4.18 8.00
N GLY A 79 -9.08 3.38 7.76
CA GLY A 79 -7.75 3.67 8.29
C GLY A 79 -7.09 2.54 9.06
N ALA A 80 -7.70 1.95 10.08
CA ALA A 80 -7.29 0.65 10.60
C ALA A 80 -7.53 -0.40 9.51
N PHE A 81 -6.64 -1.39 9.34
CA PHE A 81 -6.70 -2.22 8.16
C PHE A 81 -6.51 -3.70 8.42
N ARG A 82 -7.14 -4.49 7.57
CA ARG A 82 -6.97 -5.92 7.48
C ARG A 82 -5.86 -6.22 6.47
N SER A 83 -4.64 -6.41 6.98
CA SER A 83 -3.46 -6.61 6.14
C SER A 83 -3.59 -7.81 5.19
N GLU A 84 -4.32 -8.83 5.58
CA GLU A 84 -4.55 -10.04 4.79
C GLU A 84 -5.27 -9.75 3.46
N LEU A 85 -6.15 -8.75 3.40
CA LEU A 85 -6.86 -8.39 2.17
C LEU A 85 -5.97 -7.65 1.16
N LEU A 86 -4.86 -7.07 1.61
CA LEU A 86 -3.91 -6.36 0.76
C LEU A 86 -2.79 -7.27 0.23
N ARG A 87 -2.78 -8.53 0.63
CA ARG A 87 -1.76 -9.49 0.17
C ARG A 87 -2.00 -9.89 -1.29
N PRO A 88 -0.93 -10.11 -2.07
CA PRO A 88 -1.04 -10.65 -3.42
C PRO A 88 -1.92 -11.91 -3.52
N SER A 89 -1.85 -12.81 -2.55
CA SER A 89 -2.69 -14.01 -2.49
C SER A 89 -4.20 -13.72 -2.44
N SER A 90 -4.60 -12.54 -1.96
CA SER A 90 -6.00 -12.12 -1.87
C SER A 90 -6.46 -11.37 -3.11
N TYR A 91 -5.68 -10.37 -3.58
CA TYR A 91 -6.14 -9.50 -4.66
C TYR A 91 -5.81 -10.00 -6.07
N LEU A 92 -4.72 -10.77 -6.25
CA LEU A 92 -4.37 -11.27 -7.60
C LEU A 92 -5.46 -12.19 -8.20
N PRO A 93 -6.02 -13.17 -7.46
CA PRO A 93 -7.12 -13.98 -7.99
C PRO A 93 -8.38 -13.14 -8.26
N ALA A 94 -8.62 -12.10 -7.47
CA ALA A 94 -9.79 -11.26 -7.60
C ALA A 94 -9.74 -10.37 -8.84
N TYR A 95 -8.61 -9.71 -9.08
CA TYR A 95 -8.45 -8.76 -10.20
C TYR A 95 -7.91 -9.38 -11.49
N GLY A 96 -7.36 -10.60 -11.43
CA GLY A 96 -6.90 -11.33 -12.62
C GLY A 96 -5.96 -10.49 -13.49
N ASP A 97 -6.24 -10.42 -14.79
CA ASP A 97 -5.41 -9.73 -15.77
C ASP A 97 -5.34 -8.20 -15.61
N LEU A 98 -6.15 -7.61 -14.74
CA LEU A 98 -5.98 -6.21 -14.36
C LEU A 98 -4.73 -6.01 -13.50
N ALA A 99 -4.26 -7.04 -12.80
CA ALA A 99 -3.07 -6.98 -11.96
C ALA A 99 -1.80 -7.33 -12.75
N LEU A 100 -0.72 -6.59 -12.48
CA LEU A 100 0.56 -6.77 -13.15
C LEU A 100 1.13 -8.19 -12.97
N ASN A 101 0.97 -8.75 -11.79
CA ASN A 101 1.52 -10.04 -11.42
C ASN A 101 0.45 -11.14 -11.38
N SER A 102 -0.57 -11.10 -12.25
CA SER A 102 -1.68 -12.07 -12.25
C SER A 102 -1.21 -13.52 -12.37
N ASN A 103 -0.12 -13.76 -13.08
CA ASN A 103 0.49 -15.09 -13.28
C ASN A 103 1.62 -15.40 -12.27
N ALA A 104 1.74 -14.65 -11.18
CA ALA A 104 2.78 -14.88 -10.19
C ALA A 104 2.63 -16.22 -9.50
N ILE A 105 3.78 -16.79 -9.12
CA ILE A 105 3.85 -17.99 -8.29
C ILE A 105 4.10 -17.55 -6.85
N ILE A 106 3.30 -18.04 -5.92
CA ILE A 106 3.53 -17.83 -4.49
C ILE A 106 4.08 -19.13 -3.90
N THR A 107 5.28 -19.06 -3.33
CA THR A 107 6.02 -20.23 -2.82
C THR A 107 6.72 -19.90 -1.50
N SER A 108 7.24 -20.90 -0.79
CA SER A 108 8.12 -20.68 0.36
C SER A 108 9.57 -20.40 -0.09
N TYR A 109 10.36 -19.80 0.79
CA TYR A 109 11.79 -19.58 0.52
C TYR A 109 12.56 -20.90 0.35
N ALA A 110 12.27 -21.90 1.17
CA ALA A 110 12.87 -23.23 1.04
C ALA A 110 12.53 -23.89 -0.30
N GLU A 111 11.27 -23.84 -0.72
CA GLU A 111 10.85 -24.38 -2.01
C GLU A 111 11.49 -23.60 -3.17
N PHE A 112 11.58 -22.27 -3.07
CA PHE A 112 12.27 -21.46 -4.06
C PHE A 112 13.74 -21.87 -4.22
N GLN A 113 14.46 -22.11 -3.11
CA GLN A 113 15.86 -22.52 -3.17
C GLN A 113 16.04 -23.86 -3.88
N THR A 114 15.13 -24.81 -3.65
CA THR A 114 15.24 -26.18 -4.20
C THR A 114 14.73 -26.30 -5.63
N ARG A 115 13.73 -25.50 -6.03
CA ARG A 115 13.06 -25.59 -7.33
C ARG A 115 13.27 -24.35 -8.22
N ARG A 116 14.28 -23.59 -7.94
CA ARG A 116 14.51 -22.32 -8.61
C ARG A 116 14.56 -22.43 -10.14
N ALA A 117 15.27 -23.40 -10.68
CA ALA A 117 15.38 -23.60 -12.12
C ALA A 117 14.02 -23.83 -12.78
N GLU A 118 13.12 -24.57 -12.12
CA GLU A 118 11.76 -24.79 -12.58
C GLU A 118 10.94 -23.49 -12.63
N PHE A 119 11.10 -22.62 -11.62
CA PHE A 119 10.44 -21.32 -11.60
C PHE A 119 10.98 -20.37 -12.67
N GLU A 120 12.31 -20.36 -12.88
CA GLU A 120 12.95 -19.56 -13.95
C GLU A 120 12.46 -20.01 -15.34
N ASP A 121 12.35 -21.31 -15.59
CA ASP A 121 11.81 -21.86 -16.84
C ASP A 121 10.33 -21.48 -17.03
N ARG A 122 9.51 -21.72 -16.00
CA ARG A 122 8.07 -21.44 -16.03
C ARG A 122 7.74 -19.96 -16.25
N LEU A 123 8.54 -19.05 -15.68
CA LEU A 123 8.35 -17.60 -15.78
C LEU A 123 9.18 -16.96 -16.90
N SER A 124 9.89 -17.76 -17.71
CA SER A 124 10.62 -17.35 -18.91
C SER A 124 11.70 -16.30 -18.65
N GLY A 125 12.61 -16.56 -17.71
CA GLY A 125 13.85 -15.76 -17.57
C GLY A 125 14.02 -15.03 -16.26
N THR A 126 14.35 -13.72 -16.33
CA THR A 126 14.63 -12.90 -15.17
C THR A 126 13.41 -12.76 -14.25
N LEU A 127 13.59 -13.10 -12.98
CA LEU A 127 12.52 -13.08 -11.99
C LEU A 127 12.43 -11.71 -11.29
N PHE A 128 11.21 -11.28 -11.04
CA PHE A 128 10.92 -10.31 -9.99
C PHE A 128 10.48 -11.08 -8.74
N VAL A 129 11.13 -10.80 -7.61
CA VAL A 129 10.89 -11.46 -6.32
C VAL A 129 10.54 -10.43 -5.28
N LYS A 130 9.44 -10.64 -4.54
CA LYS A 130 9.06 -9.82 -3.39
C LYS A 130 8.37 -10.66 -2.31
N PRO A 131 8.22 -10.15 -1.07
CA PRO A 131 7.38 -10.80 -0.07
C PRO A 131 5.94 -10.95 -0.57
N ALA A 132 5.35 -12.12 -0.36
CA ALA A 132 3.94 -12.36 -0.72
C ALA A 132 2.97 -11.78 0.33
N ASP A 133 3.42 -11.63 1.57
CA ASP A 133 2.59 -11.24 2.71
C ASP A 133 2.82 -9.79 3.19
N GLY A 134 3.44 -8.94 2.37
CA GLY A 134 3.63 -7.52 2.66
C GLY A 134 4.71 -7.20 3.69
N GLY A 135 5.52 -8.17 4.11
CA GLY A 135 6.64 -7.97 5.03
C GLY A 135 7.74 -7.08 4.43
N LYS A 136 8.48 -6.36 5.30
CA LYS A 136 9.60 -5.48 4.89
C LYS A 136 10.97 -6.16 4.96
N LEU A 137 11.00 -7.48 5.16
CA LEU A 137 12.25 -8.25 5.26
C LEU A 137 13.01 -8.23 3.92
N LEU A 138 12.28 -8.31 2.80
CA LEU A 138 12.80 -8.24 1.44
C LEU A 138 12.09 -7.11 0.69
N SER A 139 12.85 -6.27 0.01
CA SER A 139 12.30 -5.34 -0.99
C SER A 139 12.15 -6.04 -2.34
N GLY A 140 11.24 -5.57 -3.19
CA GLY A 140 11.11 -6.09 -4.55
C GLY A 140 12.44 -6.07 -5.28
N THR A 141 12.89 -7.23 -5.74
CA THR A 141 14.24 -7.44 -6.28
C THR A 141 14.16 -8.15 -7.63
N ILE A 142 14.91 -7.67 -8.60
CA ILE A 142 15.10 -8.37 -9.88
C ILE A 142 16.24 -9.38 -9.69
N LEU A 143 15.96 -10.62 -10.01
CA LEU A 143 16.86 -11.74 -9.84
C LEU A 143 17.25 -12.33 -11.19
N GLU A 144 18.50 -12.13 -11.58
CA GLU A 144 19.10 -12.73 -12.76
C GLU A 144 19.39 -14.22 -12.53
N SER A 145 19.37 -15.01 -13.59
CA SER A 145 19.68 -16.44 -13.51
C SER A 145 21.10 -16.66 -12.93
N GLY A 146 21.21 -17.65 -12.05
CA GLY A 146 22.47 -18.00 -11.39
C GLY A 146 22.87 -17.10 -10.20
N ARG A 147 22.24 -15.95 -10.00
CA ARG A 147 22.53 -15.04 -8.88
C ARG A 147 21.70 -15.40 -7.65
N SER A 148 22.30 -15.45 -6.46
CA SER A 148 21.53 -15.71 -5.25
C SER A 148 20.57 -14.57 -4.94
N LEU A 149 19.42 -14.88 -4.28
CA LEU A 149 18.47 -13.84 -3.87
C LEU A 149 19.12 -12.90 -2.83
N PHE A 150 19.96 -13.45 -1.94
CA PHE A 150 20.72 -12.67 -0.99
C PHE A 150 21.61 -11.62 -1.70
N ASP A 151 22.45 -12.06 -2.64
CA ASP A 151 23.37 -11.15 -3.34
C ASP A 151 22.63 -10.10 -4.16
N ALA A 152 21.55 -10.47 -4.83
CA ALA A 152 20.71 -9.56 -5.59
C ALA A 152 20.06 -8.49 -4.69
N HIS A 153 19.49 -8.91 -3.56
CA HIS A 153 18.89 -8.00 -2.59
C HIS A 153 19.92 -7.11 -1.91
N TYR A 154 21.03 -7.69 -1.42
CA TYR A 154 22.08 -6.93 -0.74
C TYR A 154 22.71 -5.88 -1.64
N SER A 155 23.03 -6.21 -2.90
CA SER A 155 23.62 -5.24 -3.84
C SER A 155 22.67 -4.09 -4.16
N SER A 156 21.36 -4.34 -4.21
CA SER A 156 20.36 -3.33 -4.54
C SER A 156 19.95 -2.46 -3.36
N HIS A 157 19.86 -3.03 -2.16
CA HIS A 157 19.25 -2.38 -0.99
C HIS A 157 20.21 -2.19 0.19
N ARG A 158 21.41 -2.80 0.16
CA ARG A 158 22.39 -2.77 1.26
C ARG A 158 21.82 -3.26 2.61
N ARG A 159 20.87 -4.19 2.57
CA ARG A 159 20.23 -4.77 3.74
C ARG A 159 20.48 -6.25 3.80
N TRP A 160 20.71 -6.75 5.02
CA TRP A 160 20.78 -8.18 5.29
C TRP A 160 19.42 -8.83 5.05
N PHE A 161 19.43 -10.03 4.47
CA PHE A 161 18.25 -10.83 4.20
C PHE A 161 18.53 -12.26 4.62
N ASP A 162 17.92 -12.69 5.69
CA ASP A 162 17.99 -14.05 6.22
C ASP A 162 16.57 -14.47 6.64
N PRO A 163 15.75 -14.91 5.67
CA PRO A 163 14.37 -15.26 5.93
C PRO A 163 14.27 -16.67 6.52
N PRO A 164 13.22 -16.94 7.33
CA PRO A 164 12.87 -18.29 7.70
C PRO A 164 12.47 -19.12 6.47
N GLU A 165 12.58 -20.44 6.56
CA GLU A 165 12.31 -21.36 5.45
C GLU A 165 10.87 -21.26 4.89
N ASP A 166 9.91 -20.98 5.76
CA ASP A 166 8.48 -20.81 5.42
C ASP A 166 8.14 -19.40 4.93
N PHE A 167 9.13 -18.48 4.86
CA PHE A 167 8.91 -17.13 4.36
C PHE A 167 8.32 -17.14 2.95
N ARG A 168 7.16 -16.47 2.79
CA ARG A 168 6.41 -16.50 1.54
C ARG A 168 6.95 -15.49 0.53
N LEU A 169 7.31 -16.00 -0.65
CA LEU A 169 7.76 -15.21 -1.80
C LEU A 169 6.69 -15.18 -2.88
N LEU A 170 6.57 -14.04 -3.52
CA LEU A 170 5.92 -13.88 -4.80
C LEU A 170 7.01 -13.82 -5.88
N LEU A 171 6.92 -14.71 -6.84
CA LEU A 171 7.77 -14.79 -8.02
C LEU A 171 6.96 -14.40 -9.24
N ALA A 172 7.44 -13.43 -10.00
CA ALA A 172 6.82 -13.03 -11.26
C ALA A 172 7.88 -12.84 -12.35
N ARG A 173 7.47 -12.85 -13.60
CA ARG A 173 8.33 -12.40 -14.69
C ARG A 173 8.65 -10.93 -14.50
N SER A 174 9.92 -10.54 -14.61
CA SER A 174 10.28 -9.12 -14.58
C SER A 174 9.74 -8.41 -15.82
N CYS A 175 9.31 -7.17 -15.64
CA CYS A 175 8.89 -6.31 -16.74
C CYS A 175 9.39 -4.88 -16.51
N THR A 176 9.43 -4.10 -17.58
CA THR A 176 9.75 -2.69 -17.51
C THR A 176 8.53 -1.91 -17.00
N ILE A 177 8.72 -1.13 -15.95
CA ILE A 177 7.74 -0.16 -15.47
C ILE A 177 8.23 1.23 -15.86
N PHE A 178 7.44 1.95 -16.66
CA PHE A 178 7.79 3.29 -17.14
C PHE A 178 7.44 4.37 -16.12
N ALA A 179 6.28 4.24 -15.48
CA ALA A 179 5.83 5.16 -14.43
C ALA A 179 4.82 4.47 -13.50
N GLU A 180 4.66 5.06 -12.31
CA GLU A 180 3.76 4.54 -11.28
C GLU A 180 2.91 5.69 -10.71
N TRP A 181 1.60 5.42 -10.58
CA TRP A 181 0.61 6.36 -10.03
C TRP A 181 -0.08 5.75 -8.84
N ARG A 182 -0.31 6.57 -7.84
CA ARG A 182 -1.14 6.25 -6.69
C ARG A 182 -2.54 6.82 -6.86
N PHE A 183 -3.53 5.98 -6.66
CA PHE A 183 -4.94 6.36 -6.66
C PHE A 183 -5.55 6.15 -5.28
N VAL A 184 -6.29 7.13 -4.80
CA VAL A 184 -7.15 7.00 -3.64
C VAL A 184 -8.53 6.62 -4.15
N ILE A 185 -9.02 5.46 -3.71
CA ILE A 185 -10.35 4.95 -4.06
C ILE A 185 -11.26 5.06 -2.85
N ALA A 186 -12.45 5.62 -3.05
CA ALA A 186 -13.50 5.68 -2.04
C ALA A 186 -14.84 5.27 -2.67
N GLY A 187 -15.45 4.21 -2.14
CA GLY A 187 -16.61 3.58 -2.71
C GLY A 187 -16.35 3.05 -4.13
N ASP A 188 -17.11 3.54 -5.08
CA ASP A 188 -17.08 3.13 -6.49
C ASP A 188 -16.28 4.08 -7.41
N LYS A 189 -15.43 4.95 -6.83
CA LYS A 189 -14.70 5.99 -7.57
C LYS A 189 -13.25 6.12 -7.16
N ALA A 190 -12.40 6.40 -8.15
CA ALA A 190 -11.08 6.97 -7.94
C ALA A 190 -11.22 8.49 -7.73
N ILE A 191 -10.91 8.98 -6.52
CA ILE A 191 -11.20 10.36 -6.10
C ILE A 191 -10.02 11.31 -6.20
N ALA A 192 -8.80 10.79 -6.16
CA ALA A 192 -7.58 11.57 -6.30
C ALA A 192 -6.44 10.67 -6.78
N ASN A 193 -5.50 11.27 -7.48
CA ASN A 193 -4.33 10.56 -7.96
C ASN A 193 -3.07 11.43 -7.98
N SER A 194 -1.92 10.77 -7.96
CA SER A 194 -0.61 11.37 -8.15
C SER A 194 0.33 10.37 -8.77
N GLN A 195 1.07 10.77 -9.81
CA GLN A 195 2.32 10.09 -10.15
C GLN A 195 3.25 10.15 -8.93
N TYR A 196 3.99 9.12 -8.65
CA TYR A 196 5.00 9.15 -7.58
C TYR A 196 6.35 8.60 -8.02
N LYS A 197 6.41 7.98 -9.21
CA LYS A 197 7.66 7.46 -9.74
C LYS A 197 7.64 7.43 -11.26
N ARG A 198 8.78 7.74 -11.89
CA ARG A 198 9.02 7.59 -13.33
C ARG A 198 10.36 6.88 -13.54
N GLY A 199 10.31 5.69 -14.13
CA GLY A 199 11.47 4.79 -14.20
C GLY A 199 12.03 4.50 -12.81
N SER A 200 13.29 4.88 -12.55
CA SER A 200 13.94 4.73 -11.23
C SER A 200 13.85 5.99 -10.34
N VAL A 201 13.27 7.09 -10.82
CA VAL A 201 13.25 8.39 -10.13
C VAL A 201 11.92 8.54 -9.39
N LEU A 202 11.99 8.88 -8.10
CA LEU A 202 10.83 9.33 -7.34
C LEU A 202 10.49 10.76 -7.76
N GLU A 203 9.31 10.94 -8.33
CA GLU A 203 8.83 12.22 -8.85
C GLU A 203 7.34 12.34 -8.58
N SER A 204 6.97 13.25 -7.70
CA SER A 204 5.57 13.50 -7.34
C SER A 204 4.95 14.53 -8.26
N ARG A 205 3.80 14.19 -8.84
CA ARG A 205 3.07 15.07 -9.74
C ARG A 205 1.58 14.73 -9.74
N ARG A 206 0.73 15.71 -9.52
CA ARG A 206 -0.73 15.55 -9.60
C ARG A 206 -1.17 15.15 -11.01
N GLY A 207 -2.17 14.27 -11.07
CA GLY A 207 -2.78 13.79 -12.30
C GLY A 207 -2.20 12.47 -12.81
N ALA A 208 -2.99 11.79 -13.59
CA ALA A 208 -2.66 10.51 -14.22
C ALA A 208 -3.13 10.49 -15.68
N PRO A 209 -2.54 9.63 -16.54
CA PRO A 209 -3.06 9.41 -17.90
C PRO A 209 -4.44 8.77 -17.86
N GLU A 210 -5.26 9.06 -18.87
CA GLU A 210 -6.63 8.53 -19.02
C GLU A 210 -6.70 7.00 -18.83
N GLY A 211 -5.76 6.25 -19.42
CA GLY A 211 -5.74 4.78 -19.28
C GLY A 211 -5.53 4.31 -17.84
N ALA A 212 -4.76 5.03 -17.02
CA ALA A 212 -4.60 4.74 -15.60
C ALA A 212 -5.87 5.10 -14.81
N GLU A 213 -6.53 6.21 -15.15
CA GLU A 213 -7.79 6.63 -14.52
C GLU A 213 -8.91 5.64 -14.83
N VAL A 214 -9.04 5.19 -16.08
CA VAL A 214 -10.00 4.15 -16.48
C VAL A 214 -9.77 2.84 -15.72
N LEU A 215 -8.52 2.43 -15.55
CA LEU A 215 -8.22 1.25 -14.74
C LEU A 215 -8.59 1.46 -13.28
N ALA A 216 -8.24 2.60 -12.68
CA ALA A 216 -8.58 2.91 -11.28
C ALA A 216 -10.09 2.90 -11.03
N ASP A 217 -10.88 3.48 -11.94
CA ASP A 217 -12.34 3.46 -11.88
C ASP A 217 -12.91 2.04 -12.08
N THR A 218 -12.25 1.22 -12.90
CA THR A 218 -12.62 -0.20 -13.06
C THR A 218 -12.39 -0.96 -11.75
N LEU A 219 -11.24 -0.76 -11.09
CA LEU A 219 -10.93 -1.38 -9.79
C LEU A 219 -11.91 -0.92 -8.70
N ALA A 220 -12.28 0.36 -8.70
CA ALA A 220 -13.24 0.93 -7.74
C ALA A 220 -14.62 0.26 -7.84
N LYS A 221 -15.06 -0.09 -9.05
CA LYS A 221 -16.37 -0.71 -9.33
C LYS A 221 -16.34 -2.23 -9.27
N TYR A 222 -15.17 -2.82 -9.01
CA TYR A 222 -15.05 -4.28 -8.98
C TYR A 222 -15.83 -4.88 -7.81
N THR A 223 -16.38 -6.08 -8.01
CA THR A 223 -17.20 -6.76 -7.00
C THR A 223 -16.42 -7.05 -5.71
N TRP A 224 -15.16 -7.46 -5.84
CA TRP A 224 -14.26 -7.63 -4.72
C TRP A 224 -13.45 -6.35 -4.47
N ARG A 225 -13.40 -5.90 -3.22
CA ARG A 225 -12.59 -4.76 -2.78
C ARG A 225 -12.03 -5.04 -1.39
N PRO A 226 -10.83 -4.57 -1.04
CA PRO A 226 -10.26 -4.80 0.29
C PRO A 226 -10.97 -4.00 1.39
N ALA A 227 -11.54 -2.85 1.05
CA ALA A 227 -12.26 -1.93 1.93
C ALA A 227 -13.07 -0.93 1.09
N ASP A 228 -13.93 -0.13 1.74
CA ASP A 228 -14.61 0.98 1.07
C ASP A 228 -13.66 2.11 0.70
N VAL A 229 -12.58 2.30 1.47
CA VAL A 229 -11.52 3.27 1.16
C VAL A 229 -10.18 2.56 1.16
N PHE A 230 -9.49 2.59 0.02
CA PHE A 230 -8.19 1.96 -0.15
C PHE A 230 -7.33 2.69 -1.18
N ILE A 231 -6.08 2.28 -1.28
CA ILE A 231 -5.11 2.82 -2.24
C ILE A 231 -4.80 1.75 -3.28
N ALA A 232 -4.84 2.13 -4.56
CA ALA A 232 -4.37 1.32 -5.66
C ALA A 232 -3.17 2.01 -6.33
N ASP A 233 -2.05 1.30 -6.41
CA ASP A 233 -0.90 1.74 -7.18
C ASP A 233 -0.98 1.11 -8.58
N ILE A 234 -0.91 1.93 -9.62
CA ILE A 234 -1.04 1.53 -11.03
C ILE A 234 0.28 1.81 -11.73
N ALA A 235 0.78 0.81 -12.45
CA ALA A 235 2.00 0.89 -13.24
C ALA A 235 1.69 0.97 -14.73
N GLU A 236 2.45 1.79 -15.44
CA GLU A 236 2.55 1.79 -16.91
C GLU A 236 3.64 0.81 -17.35
N THR A 237 3.27 -0.12 -18.22
CA THR A 237 4.17 -1.15 -18.77
C THR A 237 4.04 -1.22 -20.29
N GLU A 238 4.86 -2.03 -20.94
CA GLU A 238 4.74 -2.30 -22.38
C GLU A 238 3.36 -2.87 -22.78
N SER A 239 2.68 -3.55 -21.86
CA SER A 239 1.34 -4.12 -22.07
C SER A 239 0.20 -3.20 -21.59
N GLY A 240 0.49 -1.92 -21.34
CA GLY A 240 -0.46 -0.93 -20.85
C GLY A 240 -0.48 -0.82 -19.32
N PHE A 241 -1.55 -0.25 -18.80
CA PHE A 241 -1.71 0.00 -17.36
C PHE A 241 -2.14 -1.28 -16.63
N ARG A 242 -1.54 -1.51 -15.45
CA ARG A 242 -1.83 -2.66 -14.59
C ARG A 242 -1.81 -2.25 -13.12
N LEU A 243 -2.67 -2.87 -12.31
CA LEU A 243 -2.61 -2.76 -10.86
C LEU A 243 -1.27 -3.35 -10.37
N LEU A 244 -0.44 -2.53 -9.75
CA LEU A 244 0.85 -2.93 -9.20
C LEU A 244 0.70 -3.53 -7.80
N GLU A 245 0.00 -2.82 -6.93
CA GLU A 245 -0.28 -3.25 -5.56
C GLU A 245 -1.45 -2.49 -4.94
N LEU A 246 -1.97 -3.05 -3.85
CA LEU A 246 -2.94 -2.39 -2.98
C LEU A 246 -2.28 -1.96 -1.67
N ASN A 247 -2.72 -0.81 -1.17
CA ASN A 247 -2.28 -0.27 0.10
C ASN A 247 -3.47 0.21 0.95
N THR A 248 -3.28 0.30 2.26
CA THR A 248 -4.29 0.88 3.13
C THR A 248 -4.30 2.40 3.01
N PHE A 249 -5.48 2.98 3.02
CA PHE A 249 -5.65 4.43 3.10
C PHE A 249 -4.97 5.01 4.34
N GLY A 250 -5.08 4.34 5.48
CA GLY A 250 -4.59 4.85 6.77
C GLY A 250 -3.09 5.09 6.83
N THR A 251 -2.27 4.35 6.04
CA THR A 251 -0.81 4.37 6.19
C THR A 251 -0.03 4.73 4.93
N ALA A 252 -0.69 4.81 3.77
CA ALA A 252 -0.03 5.13 2.52
C ALA A 252 0.22 6.65 2.39
N GLY A 253 1.39 7.05 1.87
CA GLY A 253 1.66 8.43 1.49
C GLY A 253 0.73 8.89 0.37
N LEU A 254 0.31 10.15 0.39
CA LEU A 254 -0.64 10.70 -0.57
C LEU A 254 0.03 11.45 -1.73
N TYR A 255 1.33 11.71 -1.64
CA TYR A 255 2.08 12.46 -2.65
C TYR A 255 1.38 13.79 -3.00
N ASP A 256 1.23 14.13 -4.27
CA ASP A 256 0.55 15.36 -4.73
C ASP A 256 -0.96 15.15 -5.00
N CYS A 257 -1.58 14.15 -4.40
CA CYS A 257 -3.03 13.96 -4.48
C CYS A 257 -3.78 15.18 -3.93
N ASP A 258 -4.99 15.41 -4.43
CA ASP A 258 -5.88 16.46 -3.92
C ASP A 258 -6.40 16.09 -2.52
N LEU A 259 -5.77 16.66 -1.48
CA LEU A 259 -6.14 16.39 -0.09
C LEU A 259 -7.57 16.84 0.22
N LYS A 260 -8.05 17.93 -0.39
CA LYS A 260 -9.41 18.41 -0.18
C LYS A 260 -10.44 17.41 -0.70
N ALA A 261 -10.24 16.94 -1.93
CA ALA A 261 -11.11 15.91 -2.51
C ALA A 261 -11.08 14.61 -1.67
N ILE A 262 -9.90 14.22 -1.17
CA ILE A 262 -9.74 13.03 -0.32
C ILE A 262 -10.53 13.20 0.98
N VAL A 263 -10.34 14.28 1.72
CA VAL A 263 -11.02 14.50 3.00
C VAL A 263 -12.54 14.53 2.82
N GLN A 264 -13.02 15.22 1.79
CA GLN A 264 -14.46 15.29 1.49
C GLN A 264 -15.06 13.92 1.20
N ALA A 265 -14.41 13.12 0.33
CA ALA A 265 -14.94 11.84 -0.07
C ALA A 265 -14.81 10.78 1.04
N VAL A 266 -13.64 10.71 1.70
CA VAL A 266 -13.39 9.69 2.73
C VAL A 266 -14.23 9.89 3.98
N SER A 267 -14.55 11.15 4.33
CA SER A 267 -15.40 11.46 5.49
C SER A 267 -16.82 10.89 5.41
N VAL A 268 -17.29 10.52 4.22
CA VAL A 268 -18.59 9.88 4.02
C VAL A 268 -18.58 8.41 4.44
N TYR A 269 -17.41 7.77 4.42
CA TYR A 269 -17.24 6.34 4.72
C TYR A 269 -16.77 6.06 6.16
N ALA A 270 -16.70 7.07 7.01
CA ALA A 270 -16.42 6.87 8.42
C ALA A 270 -17.56 6.09 9.10
N LEU A 271 -17.22 5.01 9.77
CA LEU A 271 -18.13 4.11 10.50
C LEU A 271 -17.89 4.19 12.00
#